data_1f6e33ca2288e7d35d05770b53c97801
#
_entry.id   1f6e33ca2288e7d35d05770b53c97801
#
_cell.length_a   1.000
_cell.length_b   1.000
_cell.length_c   1.000
_cell.angle_alpha   90.00
_cell.angle_beta   90.00
_cell.angle_gamma   90.00
#
_symmetry.space_group_name_H-M   'P 1'
#
loop_
_entity.id
_entity.type
_entity.pdbx_description
1 polymer ?
#
loop_
_entity_poly.entity_id
_entity_poly.type
_entity_poly.pdbx_seq_one_letter_code
_entity_poly.pdbx_strand_id
1 'polypeptide(L)'
;VTVSYQAQTDVLGAVLPSNSPGVHTLWLPVIPLQIGLTLKPGSQEPWTPYRVAAAMVAAGIPAEAISICPGAGAEIGGAILNSYRRSMIFGGPQTVEQYAGNPRVQVHGPGYSKILLGDDACDDWPAYLDLMVDSVLRNGGRSCINCSSIYAPRHGRDIAAALADRLGTIEALPPDDPSAQLAAFTVEAAAAAIWKAIERDLEDPHTTDMTEAYRPRLIEHERCAYLLPVVMHCASPEAPAANKEYMFPAVSVVDCPQEQLLSAIGPTLVGTAITDDEHFLNDLIGRTDIDRL
;
A
#
# COMPACT_ATOMS: atom_id res chain seq x y z
N VAL A 1 9.46 -7.35 -34.84
CA VAL A 1 9.73 -8.06 -33.60
C VAL A 1 8.63 -9.11 -33.45
N THR A 2 9.03 -10.37 -33.29
CA THR A 2 8.08 -11.47 -33.02
C THR A 2 8.05 -11.70 -31.50
N VAL A 3 6.86 -11.60 -30.91
CA VAL A 3 6.64 -11.85 -29.48
C VAL A 3 5.87 -13.15 -29.33
N SER A 4 6.31 -14.04 -28.44
CA SER A 4 5.59 -15.25 -28.08
C SER A 4 5.38 -15.30 -26.58
N TYR A 5 4.22 -15.81 -26.15
CA TYR A 5 3.89 -16.06 -24.75
C TYR A 5 4.00 -17.55 -24.47
N GLN A 6 4.70 -17.90 -23.41
CA GLN A 6 4.85 -19.27 -22.96
C GLN A 6 4.38 -19.41 -21.51
N ALA A 7 3.55 -20.41 -21.24
CA ALA A 7 3.18 -20.76 -19.87
C ALA A 7 4.42 -21.21 -19.09
N GLN A 8 4.67 -20.58 -17.94
CA GLN A 8 5.79 -20.93 -17.08
C GLN A 8 5.41 -21.90 -15.97
N THR A 9 4.12 -22.17 -15.80
CA THR A 9 3.56 -23.08 -14.82
C THR A 9 2.20 -23.55 -15.26
N ASP A 10 1.79 -24.75 -14.84
CA ASP A 10 0.44 -25.27 -15.06
C ASP A 10 -0.53 -24.82 -13.96
N VAL A 11 0.03 -24.49 -12.76
CA VAL A 11 -0.72 -23.99 -11.61
C VAL A 11 0.07 -22.85 -10.97
N LEU A 12 -0.60 -21.73 -10.70
CA LEU A 12 -0.07 -20.63 -9.89
C LEU A 12 -0.49 -20.81 -8.44
N GLY A 13 0.50 -20.83 -7.53
CA GLY A 13 0.25 -20.75 -6.09
C GLY A 13 0.22 -19.29 -5.64
N ALA A 14 -0.77 -18.88 -4.85
CA ALA A 14 -0.83 -17.51 -4.32
C ALA A 14 -1.14 -17.48 -2.82
N VAL A 15 -0.27 -16.83 -2.07
CA VAL A 15 -0.46 -16.52 -0.64
C VAL A 15 -0.93 -15.08 -0.54
N LEU A 16 -2.22 -14.93 -0.27
CA LEU A 16 -2.94 -13.66 -0.39
C LEU A 16 -2.99 -12.89 0.93
N PRO A 17 -3.00 -11.56 0.88
CA PRO A 17 -3.15 -10.70 2.06
C PRO A 17 -4.62 -10.49 2.43
N SER A 18 -4.85 -9.73 3.52
CA SER A 18 -6.19 -9.34 3.98
C SER A 18 -6.44 -7.83 3.91
N ASN A 19 -5.54 -7.05 3.31
CA ASN A 19 -5.56 -5.60 3.44
C ASN A 19 -6.40 -4.88 2.37
N SER A 20 -6.47 -5.41 1.15
CA SER A 20 -7.15 -4.73 0.04
C SER A 20 -7.71 -5.72 -0.97
N PRO A 21 -8.94 -5.52 -1.49
CA PRO A 21 -9.50 -6.36 -2.55
C PRO A 21 -8.79 -6.16 -3.89
N GLY A 22 -8.12 -5.03 -4.12
CA GLY A 22 -7.40 -4.73 -5.37
C GLY A 22 -6.29 -5.72 -5.72
N VAL A 23 -5.67 -6.36 -4.73
CA VAL A 23 -4.60 -7.34 -4.93
C VAL A 23 -5.06 -8.58 -5.71
N HIS A 24 -6.35 -8.89 -5.69
CA HIS A 24 -6.89 -10.05 -6.41
C HIS A 24 -6.79 -9.89 -7.92
N THR A 25 -6.69 -8.68 -8.45
CA THR A 25 -6.49 -8.42 -9.88
C THR A 25 -5.15 -8.95 -10.39
N LEU A 26 -4.18 -9.23 -9.52
CA LEU A 26 -2.85 -9.70 -9.91
C LEU A 26 -2.82 -11.19 -10.29
N TRP A 27 -3.70 -12.02 -9.73
CA TRP A 27 -3.80 -13.44 -10.07
C TRP A 27 -4.93 -13.77 -11.04
N LEU A 28 -5.93 -12.89 -11.20
CA LEU A 28 -7.05 -13.08 -12.13
C LEU A 28 -6.61 -13.33 -13.59
N PRO A 29 -5.56 -12.67 -14.13
CA PRO A 29 -5.14 -12.85 -15.51
C PRO A 29 -4.70 -14.26 -15.90
N VAL A 30 -4.42 -15.14 -14.94
CA VAL A 30 -4.02 -16.52 -15.25
C VAL A 30 -5.18 -17.39 -15.72
N ILE A 31 -6.43 -17.02 -15.41
CA ILE A 31 -7.63 -17.77 -15.83
C ILE A 31 -7.76 -17.82 -17.35
N PRO A 32 -7.75 -16.70 -18.11
CA PRO A 32 -7.79 -16.76 -19.57
C PRO A 32 -6.57 -17.45 -20.19
N LEU A 33 -5.46 -17.58 -19.43
CA LEU A 33 -4.29 -18.35 -19.85
C LEU A 33 -4.42 -19.85 -19.58
N GLN A 34 -5.54 -20.31 -19.04
CA GLN A 34 -5.83 -21.70 -18.69
C GLN A 34 -4.83 -22.29 -17.68
N ILE A 35 -4.36 -21.46 -16.74
CA ILE A 35 -3.48 -21.85 -15.64
C ILE A 35 -4.35 -22.08 -14.41
N GLY A 36 -4.18 -23.24 -13.75
CA GLY A 36 -4.86 -23.55 -12.49
C GLY A 36 -4.41 -22.64 -11.35
N LEU A 37 -5.24 -22.52 -10.32
CA LEU A 37 -4.99 -21.68 -9.15
C LEU A 37 -5.03 -22.47 -7.85
N THR A 38 -4.04 -22.23 -6.98
CA THR A 38 -4.11 -22.61 -5.57
C THR A 38 -3.95 -21.35 -4.72
N LEU A 39 -5.01 -20.97 -4.03
CA LEU A 39 -5.09 -19.73 -3.27
C LEU A 39 -5.09 -20.02 -1.77
N LYS A 40 -4.12 -19.47 -1.04
CA LYS A 40 -4.18 -19.36 0.41
C LYS A 40 -4.70 -17.97 0.75
N PRO A 41 -5.97 -17.81 1.16
CA PRO A 41 -6.53 -16.51 1.48
C PRO A 41 -5.90 -15.91 2.74
N GLY A 42 -5.97 -14.60 2.87
CA GLY A 42 -5.61 -13.91 4.10
C GLY A 42 -6.49 -14.36 5.26
N SER A 43 -5.91 -14.51 6.45
CA SER A 43 -6.62 -15.09 7.59
C SER A 43 -7.74 -14.20 8.14
N GLN A 44 -7.60 -12.88 7.99
CA GLN A 44 -8.58 -11.91 8.49
C GLN A 44 -9.68 -11.60 7.47
N GLU A 45 -9.40 -11.81 6.18
CA GLU A 45 -10.36 -11.58 5.10
C GLU A 45 -10.23 -12.71 4.05
N PRO A 46 -10.81 -13.89 4.29
CA PRO A 46 -10.79 -15.01 3.35
C PRO A 46 -11.91 -14.94 2.31
N TRP A 47 -12.87 -14.04 2.45
CA TRP A 47 -14.13 -14.07 1.71
C TRP A 47 -14.04 -13.50 0.31
N THR A 48 -13.20 -12.48 0.07
CA THR A 48 -13.05 -11.89 -1.27
C THR A 48 -12.53 -12.91 -2.28
N PRO A 49 -11.42 -13.63 -2.07
CA PRO A 49 -10.97 -14.64 -3.01
C PRO A 49 -11.97 -15.79 -3.16
N TYR A 50 -12.67 -16.18 -2.10
CA TYR A 50 -13.73 -17.17 -2.16
C TYR A 50 -14.89 -16.73 -3.07
N ARG A 51 -15.39 -15.51 -2.90
CA ARG A 51 -16.49 -14.96 -3.71
C ARG A 51 -16.10 -14.83 -5.18
N VAL A 52 -14.86 -14.40 -5.44
CA VAL A 52 -14.33 -14.32 -6.80
C VAL A 52 -14.26 -15.72 -7.45
N ALA A 53 -13.73 -16.72 -6.74
CA ALA A 53 -13.66 -18.09 -7.22
C ALA A 53 -15.06 -18.67 -7.47
N ALA A 54 -16.00 -18.44 -6.54
CA ALA A 54 -17.39 -18.87 -6.70
C ALA A 54 -18.07 -18.24 -7.93
N ALA A 55 -17.82 -16.94 -8.18
CA ALA A 55 -18.33 -16.25 -9.36
C ALA A 55 -17.74 -16.83 -10.67
N MET A 56 -16.44 -17.18 -10.66
CA MET A 56 -15.78 -17.82 -11.81
C MET A 56 -16.39 -19.18 -12.11
N VAL A 57 -16.62 -20.01 -11.09
CA VAL A 57 -17.25 -21.33 -11.26
C VAL A 57 -18.69 -21.17 -11.78
N ALA A 58 -19.44 -20.21 -11.25
CA ALA A 58 -20.78 -19.89 -11.74
C ALA A 58 -20.79 -19.39 -13.20
N ALA A 59 -19.69 -18.76 -13.64
CA ALA A 59 -19.50 -18.32 -15.04
C ALA A 59 -19.00 -19.45 -15.98
N GLY A 60 -18.79 -20.67 -15.47
CA GLY A 60 -18.42 -21.84 -16.28
C GLY A 60 -16.94 -22.22 -16.22
N ILE A 61 -16.12 -21.61 -15.36
CA ILE A 61 -14.76 -22.08 -15.10
C ILE A 61 -14.86 -23.42 -14.35
N PRO A 62 -14.15 -24.48 -14.77
CA PRO A 62 -14.14 -25.76 -14.05
C PRO A 62 -13.73 -25.59 -12.60
N ALA A 63 -14.52 -26.15 -11.68
CA ALA A 63 -14.24 -26.02 -10.24
C ALA A 63 -12.88 -26.61 -9.85
N GLU A 64 -12.44 -27.63 -10.58
CA GLU A 64 -11.16 -28.31 -10.38
C GLU A 64 -9.94 -27.43 -10.72
N ALA A 65 -10.16 -26.35 -11.46
CA ALA A 65 -9.10 -25.40 -11.80
C ALA A 65 -8.73 -24.47 -10.65
N ILE A 66 -9.57 -24.40 -9.59
CA ILE A 66 -9.37 -23.45 -8.49
C ILE A 66 -9.43 -24.17 -7.15
N SER A 67 -8.34 -24.14 -6.40
CA SER A 67 -8.25 -24.65 -5.02
C SER A 67 -8.10 -23.51 -4.03
N ILE A 68 -8.91 -23.49 -2.96
CA ILE A 68 -8.79 -22.54 -1.86
C ILE A 68 -8.35 -23.31 -0.62
N CYS A 69 -7.20 -22.96 -0.08
CA CYS A 69 -6.55 -23.64 1.04
C CYS A 69 -6.44 -22.67 2.24
N PRO A 70 -7.49 -22.50 3.06
CA PRO A 70 -7.40 -21.69 4.27
C PRO A 70 -6.52 -22.37 5.30
N GLY A 71 -5.81 -21.59 6.12
CA GLY A 71 -4.97 -22.11 7.20
C GLY A 71 -3.84 -21.19 7.61
N ALA A 72 -2.96 -21.69 8.45
CA ALA A 72 -1.84 -20.93 8.97
C ALA A 72 -0.87 -20.47 7.85
N GLY A 73 -0.42 -19.22 7.95
CA GLY A 73 0.42 -18.61 6.92
C GLY A 73 1.75 -19.33 6.72
N ALA A 74 2.42 -19.69 7.81
CA ALA A 74 3.72 -20.36 7.75
C ALA A 74 3.63 -21.78 7.18
N GLU A 75 2.59 -22.54 7.55
CA GLU A 75 2.46 -23.95 7.15
C GLU A 75 1.90 -24.06 5.72
N ILE A 76 0.67 -23.58 5.50
CA ILE A 76 0.01 -23.70 4.20
C ILE A 76 0.67 -22.79 3.15
N GLY A 77 1.05 -21.57 3.55
CA GLY A 77 1.76 -20.64 2.67
C GLY A 77 3.10 -21.21 2.23
N GLY A 78 3.90 -21.73 3.17
CA GLY A 78 5.18 -22.37 2.86
C GLY A 78 5.03 -23.59 1.95
N ALA A 79 4.02 -24.44 2.19
CA ALA A 79 3.73 -25.58 1.33
C ALA A 79 3.41 -25.14 -0.12
N ILE A 80 2.56 -24.12 -0.30
CA ILE A 80 2.22 -23.59 -1.62
C ILE A 80 3.46 -23.04 -2.34
N LEU A 81 4.25 -22.19 -1.67
CA LEU A 81 5.43 -21.57 -2.28
C LEU A 81 6.50 -22.58 -2.68
N ASN A 82 6.58 -23.70 -1.99
CA ASN A 82 7.52 -24.77 -2.31
C ASN A 82 7.00 -25.77 -3.37
N SER A 83 5.69 -25.92 -3.52
CA SER A 83 5.09 -26.95 -4.38
C SER A 83 4.97 -26.53 -5.83
N TYR A 84 4.79 -25.25 -6.12
CA TYR A 84 4.52 -24.76 -7.46
C TYR A 84 5.75 -24.17 -8.15
N ARG A 85 5.80 -24.31 -9.47
CA ARG A 85 6.88 -23.76 -10.29
C ARG A 85 6.88 -22.23 -10.33
N ARG A 86 5.68 -21.63 -10.22
CA ARG A 86 5.49 -20.20 -10.05
C ARG A 86 4.48 -19.94 -8.94
N SER A 87 4.81 -19.01 -8.09
CA SER A 87 3.93 -18.58 -7.01
C SER A 87 4.08 -17.09 -6.73
N MET A 88 3.13 -16.53 -6.00
CA MET A 88 3.21 -15.16 -5.50
C MET A 88 2.90 -15.12 -4.00
N ILE A 89 3.52 -14.16 -3.32
CA ILE A 89 3.30 -13.91 -1.90
C ILE A 89 3.16 -12.42 -1.63
N PHE A 90 2.25 -12.09 -0.74
CA PHE A 90 2.08 -10.76 -0.16
C PHE A 90 2.47 -10.80 1.30
N GLY A 91 3.20 -9.79 1.76
CA GLY A 91 3.61 -9.74 3.16
C GLY A 91 4.39 -8.49 3.53
N GLY A 92 4.62 -8.32 4.84
CA GLY A 92 5.51 -7.28 5.35
C GLY A 92 6.98 -7.55 5.04
N PRO A 93 7.89 -6.60 5.37
CA PRO A 93 9.31 -6.68 5.02
C PRO A 93 9.97 -8.02 5.39
N GLN A 94 9.74 -8.51 6.59
CA GLN A 94 10.31 -9.78 7.07
C GLN A 94 9.88 -10.99 6.25
N THR A 95 8.61 -10.99 5.77
CA THR A 95 8.09 -12.08 4.95
C THR A 95 8.69 -12.05 3.55
N VAL A 96 8.76 -10.86 2.94
CA VAL A 96 9.26 -10.72 1.56
C VAL A 96 10.76 -10.98 1.48
N GLU A 97 11.53 -10.61 2.50
CA GLU A 97 12.98 -10.83 2.56
C GLU A 97 13.35 -12.31 2.47
N GLN A 98 12.55 -13.20 3.07
CA GLN A 98 12.77 -14.66 3.02
C GLN A 98 12.72 -15.23 1.60
N TYR A 99 12.00 -14.58 0.69
CA TYR A 99 11.81 -15.02 -0.69
C TYR A 99 12.50 -14.10 -1.70
N ALA A 100 13.18 -13.04 -1.24
CA ALA A 100 13.93 -12.14 -2.10
C ALA A 100 14.97 -12.90 -2.92
N GLY A 101 15.02 -12.64 -4.23
CA GLY A 101 15.93 -13.33 -5.14
C GLY A 101 15.51 -14.74 -5.56
N ASN A 102 14.39 -15.28 -5.07
CA ASN A 102 13.86 -16.55 -5.55
C ASN A 102 13.07 -16.34 -6.85
N PRO A 103 13.58 -16.77 -8.04
CA PRO A 103 12.92 -16.50 -9.33
C PRO A 103 11.58 -17.21 -9.50
N ARG A 104 11.23 -18.16 -8.62
CA ARG A 104 9.96 -18.89 -8.64
C ARG A 104 8.86 -18.14 -7.91
N VAL A 105 9.19 -17.19 -7.03
CA VAL A 105 8.25 -16.49 -6.15
C VAL A 105 8.21 -15.03 -6.52
N GLN A 106 7.06 -14.56 -6.99
CA GLN A 106 6.79 -13.13 -7.15
C GLN A 106 6.43 -12.56 -5.78
N VAL A 107 7.24 -11.63 -5.31
CA VAL A 107 7.11 -11.06 -3.96
C VAL A 107 6.43 -9.70 -4.05
N HIS A 108 5.41 -9.49 -3.22
CA HIS A 108 4.69 -8.22 -3.07
C HIS A 108 4.81 -7.75 -1.62
N GLY A 109 5.66 -6.75 -1.40
CA GLY A 109 5.92 -6.12 -0.10
C GLY A 109 5.20 -4.80 0.09
N PRO A 110 5.65 -3.99 1.06
CA PRO A 110 5.25 -2.59 1.19
C PRO A 110 5.54 -1.83 -0.11
N GLY A 111 4.65 -0.90 -0.45
CA GLY A 111 4.76 -0.13 -1.69
C GLY A 111 5.60 1.11 -1.56
N TYR A 112 5.60 1.73 -0.38
CA TYR A 112 6.23 3.05 -0.17
C TYR A 112 5.87 4.05 -1.27
N SER A 113 4.60 4.00 -1.72
CA SER A 113 4.12 4.83 -2.84
C SER A 113 4.12 6.31 -2.48
N LYS A 114 4.48 7.15 -3.44
CA LYS A 114 4.79 8.56 -3.19
C LYS A 114 4.17 9.50 -4.20
N ILE A 115 3.94 10.73 -3.75
CA ILE A 115 3.74 11.89 -4.62
C ILE A 115 5.00 12.74 -4.56
N LEU A 116 5.48 13.15 -5.73
CA LEU A 116 6.73 13.88 -5.91
C LEU A 116 6.39 15.20 -6.62
N LEU A 117 6.53 16.34 -5.91
CA LEU A 117 6.34 17.64 -6.50
C LEU A 117 7.66 18.14 -7.08
N GLY A 118 7.61 18.60 -8.33
CA GLY A 118 8.72 19.36 -8.93
C GLY A 118 8.76 20.80 -8.41
N ASP A 119 9.91 21.45 -8.55
CA ASP A 119 10.07 22.86 -8.21
C ASP A 119 9.10 23.78 -8.96
N ASP A 120 8.80 23.44 -10.21
CA ASP A 120 7.88 24.14 -11.10
C ASP A 120 6.41 24.08 -10.63
N ALA A 121 6.01 23.01 -9.97
CA ALA A 121 4.64 22.76 -9.53
C ALA A 121 4.38 23.08 -8.04
N CYS A 122 5.44 23.31 -7.26
CA CYS A 122 5.33 23.48 -5.81
C CYS A 122 4.44 24.65 -5.37
N ASP A 123 4.48 25.76 -6.07
CA ASP A 123 3.71 26.96 -5.68
C ASP A 123 2.23 26.80 -6.01
N ASP A 124 1.88 25.89 -6.94
CA ASP A 124 0.50 25.56 -7.33
C ASP A 124 -0.06 24.33 -6.59
N TRP A 125 0.62 23.87 -5.52
CA TRP A 125 0.22 22.69 -4.75
C TRP A 125 -1.26 22.66 -4.32
N PRO A 126 -1.96 23.79 -4.04
CA PRO A 126 -3.37 23.75 -3.65
C PRO A 126 -4.28 23.14 -4.72
N ALA A 127 -3.91 23.23 -6.01
CA ALA A 127 -4.66 22.62 -7.11
C ALA A 127 -4.61 21.07 -7.07
N TYR A 128 -3.63 20.50 -6.40
CA TYR A 128 -3.43 19.06 -6.29
C TYR A 128 -3.85 18.47 -4.95
N LEU A 129 -4.40 19.29 -4.04
CA LEU A 129 -4.76 18.83 -2.68
C LEU A 129 -5.78 17.68 -2.70
N ASP A 130 -6.79 17.73 -3.56
CA ASP A 130 -7.79 16.66 -3.67
C ASP A 130 -7.18 15.35 -4.17
N LEU A 131 -6.23 15.42 -5.09
CA LEU A 131 -5.47 14.24 -5.55
C LEU A 131 -4.63 13.66 -4.40
N MET A 132 -3.99 14.50 -3.60
CA MET A 132 -3.19 14.07 -2.44
C MET A 132 -4.08 13.38 -1.39
N VAL A 133 -5.21 13.99 -1.04
CA VAL A 133 -6.19 13.42 -0.10
C VAL A 133 -6.71 12.06 -0.60
N ASP A 134 -7.13 11.98 -1.86
CA ASP A 134 -7.62 10.74 -2.48
C ASP A 134 -6.54 9.65 -2.48
N SER A 135 -5.29 10.00 -2.80
CA SER A 135 -4.18 9.05 -2.86
C SER A 135 -3.85 8.44 -1.49
N VAL A 136 -4.07 9.19 -0.40
CA VAL A 136 -3.87 8.71 0.97
C VAL A 136 -5.07 7.89 1.45
N LEU A 137 -6.29 8.36 1.20
CA LEU A 137 -7.51 7.87 1.85
C LEU A 137 -8.17 6.70 1.14
N ARG A 138 -8.04 6.59 -0.18
CA ARG A 138 -8.74 5.57 -0.98
C ARG A 138 -8.52 4.16 -0.39
N ASN A 139 -9.57 3.34 -0.36
CA ASN A 139 -9.59 2.02 0.28
C ASN A 139 -9.19 2.04 1.77
N GLY A 140 -9.48 3.13 2.48
CA GLY A 140 -9.11 3.28 3.88
C GLY A 140 -7.60 3.29 4.13
N GLY A 141 -6.80 3.73 3.15
CA GLY A 141 -5.34 3.75 3.23
C GLY A 141 -4.67 2.36 3.29
N ARG A 142 -5.39 1.30 2.91
CA ARG A 142 -4.96 -0.10 3.13
C ARG A 142 -4.23 -0.73 1.96
N SER A 143 -3.98 -0.01 0.90
CA SER A 143 -3.32 -0.56 -0.29
C SER A 143 -1.86 -0.09 -0.36
N CYS A 144 -0.96 -0.96 -0.81
CA CYS A 144 0.44 -0.62 -1.08
C CYS A 144 0.62 0.45 -2.17
N ILE A 145 -0.44 0.76 -2.92
CA ILE A 145 -0.46 1.86 -3.91
C ILE A 145 -0.96 3.18 -3.31
N ASN A 146 -1.42 3.20 -2.04
CA ASN A 146 -1.75 4.46 -1.38
C ASN A 146 -0.49 5.28 -1.12
N CYS A 147 -0.63 6.59 -1.23
CA CYS A 147 0.46 7.50 -0.94
C CYS A 147 0.84 7.45 0.54
N SER A 148 2.06 7.03 0.84
CA SER A 148 2.63 7.01 2.19
C SER A 148 3.50 8.24 2.48
N SER A 149 4.02 8.89 1.42
CA SER A 149 4.85 10.08 1.57
C SER A 149 4.68 11.04 0.39
N ILE A 150 4.70 12.33 0.68
CA ILE A 150 4.66 13.41 -0.30
C ILE A 150 5.96 14.19 -0.15
N TYR A 151 6.77 14.22 -1.20
CA TYR A 151 8.03 14.96 -1.21
C TYR A 151 7.82 16.31 -1.91
N ALA A 152 8.16 17.38 -1.23
CA ALA A 152 7.98 18.73 -1.72
C ALA A 152 9.25 19.58 -1.50
N PRO A 153 9.78 20.24 -2.53
CA PRO A 153 10.91 21.15 -2.39
C PRO A 153 10.62 22.37 -1.51
N ARG A 154 9.36 22.80 -1.50
CA ARG A 154 8.85 23.95 -0.71
C ARG A 154 7.43 23.66 -0.22
N HIS A 155 6.96 24.47 0.73
CA HIS A 155 5.59 24.43 1.27
C HIS A 155 5.18 23.11 1.97
N GLY A 156 6.13 22.22 2.33
CA GLY A 156 5.79 20.94 2.94
C GLY A 156 4.93 21.08 4.19
N ARG A 157 5.23 22.08 5.04
CA ARG A 157 4.44 22.33 6.24
C ARG A 157 3.00 22.82 5.91
N ASP A 158 2.83 23.65 4.88
CA ASP A 158 1.51 24.17 4.48
C ASP A 158 0.68 23.06 3.84
N ILE A 159 1.30 22.21 3.00
CA ILE A 159 0.68 21.02 2.42
C ILE A 159 0.23 20.06 3.54
N ALA A 160 1.10 19.80 4.52
CA ALA A 160 0.78 18.91 5.64
C ALA A 160 -0.37 19.48 6.50
N ALA A 161 -0.41 20.79 6.72
CA ALA A 161 -1.51 21.45 7.44
C ALA A 161 -2.84 21.30 6.69
N ALA A 162 -2.86 21.58 5.39
CA ALA A 162 -4.05 21.44 4.56
C ALA A 162 -4.56 19.99 4.47
N LEU A 163 -3.65 19.01 4.40
CA LEU A 163 -4.00 17.59 4.49
C LEU A 163 -4.57 17.23 5.86
N ALA A 164 -3.99 17.76 6.94
CA ALA A 164 -4.48 17.54 8.30
C ALA A 164 -5.91 18.08 8.50
N ASP A 165 -6.21 19.24 7.93
CA ASP A 165 -7.56 19.83 7.97
C ASP A 165 -8.60 18.96 7.22
N ARG A 166 -8.20 18.31 6.14
CA ARG A 166 -9.07 17.44 5.34
C ARG A 166 -9.22 16.04 5.93
N LEU A 167 -8.12 15.42 6.34
CA LEU A 167 -8.08 14.06 6.83
C LEU A 167 -8.43 13.94 8.31
N GLY A 168 -8.09 14.94 9.11
CA GLY A 168 -8.29 14.93 10.56
C GLY A 168 -9.77 14.93 10.98
N THR A 169 -10.68 15.35 10.12
CA THR A 169 -12.14 15.37 10.36
C THR A 169 -12.82 14.02 10.07
N ILE A 170 -12.09 13.04 9.54
CA ILE A 170 -12.67 11.74 9.18
C ILE A 170 -12.93 10.93 10.44
N GLU A 171 -14.15 10.43 10.57
CA GLU A 171 -14.63 9.69 11.73
C GLU A 171 -14.55 8.17 11.51
N ALA A 172 -14.40 7.43 12.63
CA ALA A 172 -14.58 5.99 12.66
C ALA A 172 -16.07 5.67 12.65
N LEU A 173 -16.59 5.21 11.52
CA LEU A 173 -17.99 4.83 11.35
C LEU A 173 -18.11 3.30 11.26
N PRO A 174 -19.28 2.71 11.62
CA PRO A 174 -19.53 1.29 11.41
C PRO A 174 -19.29 0.86 9.96
N PRO A 175 -18.83 -0.38 9.69
CA PRO A 175 -18.50 -0.81 8.33
C PRO A 175 -19.70 -0.86 7.35
N ASP A 176 -20.91 -0.88 7.85
CA ASP A 176 -22.16 -0.86 7.08
C ASP A 176 -22.70 0.56 6.84
N ASP A 177 -22.05 1.57 7.41
CA ASP A 177 -22.39 2.96 7.11
C ASP A 177 -21.85 3.32 5.69
N PRO A 178 -22.72 3.81 4.79
CA PRO A 178 -22.31 4.16 3.42
C PRO A 178 -21.30 5.32 3.36
N SER A 179 -21.16 6.08 4.44
CA SER A 179 -20.19 7.18 4.57
C SER A 179 -18.86 6.72 5.18
N ALA A 180 -18.72 5.44 5.58
CA ALA A 180 -17.51 4.94 6.18
C ALA A 180 -16.33 5.00 5.20
N GLN A 181 -15.27 5.70 5.59
CA GLN A 181 -14.06 5.89 4.79
C GLN A 181 -12.85 5.14 5.37
N LEU A 182 -12.92 4.73 6.64
CA LEU A 182 -11.86 4.01 7.32
C LEU A 182 -12.13 2.52 7.36
N ALA A 183 -11.08 1.73 7.28
CA ALA A 183 -11.13 0.28 7.46
C ALA A 183 -10.78 -0.10 8.90
N ALA A 184 -11.61 -0.95 9.51
CA ALA A 184 -11.37 -1.46 10.85
C ALA A 184 -10.17 -2.42 10.92
N PHE A 185 -9.47 -2.40 12.03
CA PHE A 185 -8.50 -3.43 12.42
C PHE A 185 -9.25 -4.52 13.21
N THR A 186 -9.37 -5.70 12.64
CA THR A 186 -10.00 -6.86 13.29
C THR A 186 -9.12 -7.46 14.39
N VAL A 187 -7.86 -7.09 14.45
CA VAL A 187 -6.92 -7.41 15.53
C VAL A 187 -6.54 -6.08 16.21
N GLU A 188 -7.18 -5.79 17.33
CA GLU A 188 -7.00 -4.55 18.08
C GLU A 188 -5.53 -4.29 18.45
N ALA A 189 -4.82 -5.35 18.87
CA ALA A 189 -3.39 -5.25 19.19
C ALA A 189 -2.54 -4.78 18.00
N ALA A 190 -2.96 -5.03 16.75
CA ALA A 190 -2.24 -4.54 15.58
C ALA A 190 -2.37 -3.01 15.43
N ALA A 191 -3.57 -2.46 15.67
CA ALA A 191 -3.79 -1.02 15.65
C ALA A 191 -2.95 -0.32 16.74
N ALA A 192 -2.97 -0.85 17.96
CA ALA A 192 -2.16 -0.33 19.07
C ALA A 192 -0.65 -0.39 18.78
N ALA A 193 -0.18 -1.48 18.17
CA ALA A 193 1.23 -1.62 17.79
C ALA A 193 1.66 -0.61 16.72
N ILE A 194 0.80 -0.35 15.73
CA ILE A 194 1.04 0.66 14.69
C ILE A 194 1.08 2.06 15.34
N TRP A 195 0.12 2.37 16.19
CA TRP A 195 0.10 3.66 16.87
C TRP A 195 1.38 3.88 17.69
N LYS A 196 1.81 2.90 18.46
CA LYS A 196 3.06 2.95 19.22
C LYS A 196 4.30 3.11 18.32
N ALA A 197 4.27 2.61 17.09
CA ALA A 197 5.36 2.83 16.15
C ALA A 197 5.40 4.28 15.65
N ILE A 198 4.23 4.88 15.39
CA ILE A 198 4.11 6.29 15.02
C ILE A 198 4.55 7.21 16.16
N GLU A 199 4.14 6.92 17.41
CA GLU A 199 4.59 7.69 18.59
C GLU A 199 6.11 7.77 18.68
N ARG A 200 6.81 6.67 18.41
CA ARG A 200 8.29 6.66 18.38
C ARG A 200 8.87 7.49 17.24
N ASP A 201 8.21 7.54 16.09
CA ASP A 201 8.66 8.38 14.97
C ASP A 201 8.44 9.87 15.26
N LEU A 202 7.40 10.19 16.03
CA LEU A 202 7.09 11.55 16.50
C LEU A 202 8.05 12.04 17.62
N GLU A 203 8.87 11.17 18.21
CA GLU A 203 9.93 11.58 19.13
C GLU A 203 11.10 12.26 18.40
N ASP A 204 11.20 12.10 17.07
CA ASP A 204 12.22 12.77 16.26
C ASP A 204 11.94 14.28 16.16
N PRO A 205 12.94 15.15 16.44
CA PRO A 205 12.74 16.60 16.44
C PRO A 205 12.41 17.19 15.06
N HIS A 206 12.65 16.47 13.98
CA HIS A 206 12.33 16.88 12.62
C HIS A 206 10.94 16.40 12.17
N THR A 207 10.19 15.67 13.01
CA THR A 207 8.87 15.16 12.71
C THR A 207 7.83 15.84 13.58
N THR A 208 6.77 16.38 12.95
CA THR A 208 5.65 17.06 13.63
C THR A 208 4.33 16.38 13.27
N ASP A 209 3.52 16.01 14.27
CA ASP A 209 2.13 15.57 14.05
C ASP A 209 1.24 16.76 13.73
N MET A 210 0.87 16.91 12.48
CA MET A 210 -0.01 17.99 12.02
C MET A 210 -1.49 17.74 12.35
N THR A 211 -1.82 16.50 12.70
CA THR A 211 -3.16 16.09 13.10
C THR A 211 -3.34 16.02 14.61
N GLU A 212 -2.42 16.53 15.41
CA GLU A 212 -2.45 16.45 16.90
C GLU A 212 -3.75 17.00 17.50
N ALA A 213 -4.35 17.99 16.91
CA ALA A 213 -5.61 18.60 17.40
C ALA A 213 -6.81 17.67 17.24
N TYR A 214 -6.75 16.66 16.38
CA TYR A 214 -7.86 15.74 16.06
C TYR A 214 -7.74 14.43 16.86
N ARG A 215 -7.81 14.49 18.18
CA ARG A 215 -7.73 13.31 19.07
C ARG A 215 -9.11 12.80 19.47
N PRO A 216 -9.26 11.50 19.84
CA PRO A 216 -8.24 10.45 19.98
C PRO A 216 -7.83 9.82 18.63
N ARG A 217 -6.67 9.13 18.61
CA ARG A 217 -6.13 8.47 17.40
C ARG A 217 -6.59 7.03 17.25
N LEU A 218 -6.61 6.30 18.34
CA LEU A 218 -7.07 4.92 18.41
C LEU A 218 -8.48 4.92 18.99
N ILE A 219 -9.42 4.36 18.23
CA ILE A 219 -10.81 4.18 18.62
C ILE A 219 -11.06 2.67 18.74
N GLU A 220 -11.40 2.20 19.93
CA GLU A 220 -11.85 0.83 20.17
C GLU A 220 -13.35 0.75 19.96
N HIS A 221 -13.80 -0.29 19.27
CA HIS A 221 -15.20 -0.54 18.99
C HIS A 221 -15.48 -2.04 19.12
N GLU A 222 -16.44 -2.43 19.87
CA GLU A 222 -16.88 -3.79 20.28
C GLU A 222 -15.91 -4.98 19.98
N ARG A 223 -15.48 -5.17 18.74
CA ARG A 223 -14.62 -6.29 18.30
C ARG A 223 -13.56 -5.86 17.28
N CYS A 224 -13.29 -4.59 17.19
CA CYS A 224 -12.30 -4.03 16.26
C CYS A 224 -11.77 -2.70 16.79
N ALA A 225 -10.75 -2.19 16.14
CA ALA A 225 -10.24 -0.86 16.40
C ALA A 225 -10.08 -0.06 15.11
N TYR A 226 -10.10 1.25 15.21
CA TYR A 226 -9.79 2.16 14.11
C TYR A 226 -8.61 3.02 14.50
N LEU A 227 -7.74 3.28 13.53
CA LEU A 227 -6.78 4.39 13.60
C LEU A 227 -7.32 5.53 12.75
N LEU A 228 -7.49 6.69 13.39
CA LEU A 228 -7.84 7.92 12.67
C LEU A 228 -6.64 8.42 11.87
N PRO A 229 -6.88 9.13 10.74
CA PRO A 229 -5.81 9.57 9.86
C PRO A 229 -4.72 10.35 10.58
N VAL A 230 -3.49 10.15 10.15
CA VAL A 230 -2.29 10.84 10.67
C VAL A 230 -1.57 11.52 9.52
N VAL A 231 -1.29 12.80 9.70
CA VAL A 231 -0.44 13.59 8.80
C VAL A 231 0.78 14.05 9.58
N MET A 232 1.95 13.67 9.13
CA MET A 232 3.23 14.08 9.71
C MET A 232 3.94 15.06 8.76
N HIS A 233 4.54 16.09 9.29
CA HIS A 233 5.47 16.94 8.56
C HIS A 233 6.89 16.54 8.95
N CYS A 234 7.71 16.20 7.98
CA CYS A 234 9.12 15.87 8.14
C CYS A 234 9.97 16.99 7.56
N ALA A 235 10.67 17.75 8.41
CA ALA A 235 11.54 18.84 7.99
C ALA A 235 12.86 18.37 7.32
N SER A 236 13.04 17.06 7.18
CA SER A 236 14.20 16.43 6.54
C SER A 236 13.82 15.07 5.97
N PRO A 237 14.38 14.67 4.82
CA PRO A 237 14.18 13.33 4.27
C PRO A 237 14.85 12.22 5.10
N GLU A 238 15.76 12.55 6.02
CA GLU A 238 16.38 11.61 6.96
C GLU A 238 15.50 11.32 8.19
N ALA A 239 14.39 12.03 8.38
CA ALA A 239 13.48 11.78 9.49
C ALA A 239 12.93 10.34 9.43
N PRO A 240 12.85 9.61 10.55
CA PRO A 240 12.40 8.22 10.57
C PRO A 240 11.03 7.99 9.93
N ALA A 241 10.14 8.98 9.99
CA ALA A 241 8.81 8.93 9.41
C ALA A 241 8.78 9.20 7.89
N ALA A 242 9.84 9.80 7.31
CA ALA A 242 9.83 10.28 5.93
C ALA A 242 9.57 9.17 4.89
N ASN A 243 10.00 7.93 5.18
CA ASN A 243 9.93 6.82 4.23
C ASN A 243 9.34 5.57 4.90
N LYS A 244 8.15 5.73 5.50
CA LYS A 244 7.40 4.65 6.13
C LYS A 244 6.01 4.50 5.53
N GLU A 245 5.52 3.27 5.53
CA GLU A 245 4.18 2.93 5.12
C GLU A 245 3.43 2.27 6.27
N TYR A 246 2.22 2.75 6.50
CA TYR A 246 1.29 2.17 7.47
C TYR A 246 -0.01 1.79 6.75
N MET A 247 -0.60 0.64 7.13
CA MET A 247 -1.82 0.11 6.48
C MET A 247 -3.11 0.78 7.00
N PHE A 248 -3.12 2.12 7.01
CA PHE A 248 -4.27 2.99 7.25
C PHE A 248 -3.91 4.39 6.70
N PRO A 249 -4.85 5.38 6.65
CA PRO A 249 -4.54 6.70 6.14
C PRO A 249 -3.50 7.43 7.00
N ALA A 250 -2.22 7.20 6.70
CA ALA A 250 -1.08 7.86 7.32
C ALA A 250 -0.14 8.34 6.22
N VAL A 251 0.27 9.60 6.29
CA VAL A 251 1.13 10.21 5.29
C VAL A 251 2.16 11.13 5.93
N SER A 252 3.40 11.07 5.42
CA SER A 252 4.45 12.03 5.75
C SER A 252 4.62 13.02 4.59
N VAL A 253 4.57 14.32 4.89
CA VAL A 253 4.95 15.37 3.95
C VAL A 253 6.39 15.77 4.27
N VAL A 254 7.28 15.61 3.31
CA VAL A 254 8.72 15.67 3.52
C VAL A 254 9.30 16.88 2.78
N ASP A 255 9.95 17.78 3.51
CA ASP A 255 10.73 18.84 2.91
C ASP A 255 12.00 18.25 2.29
N CYS A 256 12.13 18.35 0.96
CA CYS A 256 13.26 17.78 0.24
C CYS A 256 13.53 18.58 -1.04
N PRO A 257 14.65 19.28 -1.15
CA PRO A 257 15.04 19.97 -2.38
C PRO A 257 15.03 19.02 -3.58
N GLN A 258 14.61 19.49 -4.76
CA GLN A 258 14.45 18.65 -5.96
C GLN A 258 15.74 17.91 -6.31
N GLU A 259 16.90 18.52 -6.18
CA GLU A 259 18.20 17.90 -6.46
C GLU A 259 18.56 16.74 -5.54
N GLN A 260 17.94 16.66 -4.33
CA GLN A 260 18.13 15.57 -3.38
C GLN A 260 17.03 14.50 -3.49
N LEU A 261 15.90 14.84 -4.10
CA LEU A 261 14.69 14.01 -4.09
C LEU A 261 14.96 12.61 -4.62
N LEU A 262 15.66 12.50 -5.76
CA LEU A 262 15.97 11.18 -6.34
C LEU A 262 16.79 10.28 -5.42
N SER A 263 17.68 10.83 -4.61
CA SER A 263 18.47 10.03 -3.65
C SER A 263 17.70 9.70 -2.37
N ALA A 264 16.70 10.51 -2.05
CA ALA A 264 15.95 10.40 -0.79
C ALA A 264 14.77 9.42 -0.83
N ILE A 265 14.11 9.27 -2.00
CA ILE A 265 12.85 8.54 -2.09
C ILE A 265 12.96 7.01 -1.92
N GLY A 266 14.10 6.41 -2.27
CA GLY A 266 14.27 4.95 -2.22
C GLY A 266 13.29 4.16 -3.10
N PRO A 267 13.17 2.84 -2.90
CA PRO A 267 12.25 1.99 -3.65
C PRO A 267 10.81 2.46 -3.54
N THR A 268 10.08 2.47 -4.66
CA THR A 268 8.74 3.06 -4.76
C THR A 268 7.88 2.25 -5.73
N LEU A 269 6.77 1.70 -5.26
CA LEU A 269 5.85 0.92 -6.11
C LEU A 269 5.10 1.82 -7.09
N VAL A 270 4.58 2.94 -6.61
CA VAL A 270 3.92 3.95 -7.44
C VAL A 270 4.48 5.33 -7.11
N GLY A 271 5.14 5.95 -8.06
CA GLY A 271 5.52 7.36 -8.02
C GLY A 271 4.51 8.19 -8.81
N THR A 272 3.93 9.21 -8.20
CA THR A 272 3.10 10.19 -8.92
C THR A 272 3.90 11.48 -9.01
N ALA A 273 4.48 11.76 -10.16
CA ALA A 273 5.20 13.01 -10.40
C ALA A 273 4.22 14.13 -10.77
N ILE A 274 4.34 15.26 -10.10
CA ILE A 274 3.60 16.50 -10.39
C ILE A 274 4.63 17.52 -10.84
N THR A 275 4.85 17.60 -12.14
CA THR A 275 5.88 18.45 -12.76
C THR A 275 5.66 18.55 -14.26
N ASP A 276 6.03 19.68 -14.85
CA ASP A 276 6.21 19.90 -16.29
C ASP A 276 7.71 19.97 -16.66
N ASP A 277 8.62 19.80 -15.69
CA ASP A 277 10.07 19.76 -15.94
C ASP A 277 10.44 18.42 -16.59
N GLU A 278 10.66 18.47 -17.91
CA GLU A 278 11.05 17.29 -18.70
C GLU A 278 12.37 16.65 -18.24
N HIS A 279 13.31 17.43 -17.70
CA HIS A 279 14.58 16.92 -17.21
C HIS A 279 14.35 16.07 -15.95
N PHE A 280 13.65 16.61 -14.99
CA PHE A 280 13.29 15.89 -13.75
C PHE A 280 12.45 14.64 -14.04
N LEU A 281 11.48 14.73 -14.97
CA LEU A 281 10.67 13.60 -15.39
C LEU A 281 11.52 12.48 -16.05
N ASN A 282 12.48 12.85 -16.92
CA ASN A 282 13.38 11.88 -17.54
C ASN A 282 14.29 11.19 -16.51
N ASP A 283 14.76 11.91 -15.50
CA ASP A 283 15.55 11.34 -14.41
C ASP A 283 14.72 10.33 -13.59
N LEU A 284 13.45 10.65 -13.32
CA LEU A 284 12.52 9.72 -12.66
C LEU A 284 12.26 8.47 -13.52
N ILE A 285 12.01 8.62 -14.82
CA ILE A 285 11.80 7.49 -15.76
C ILE A 285 13.03 6.60 -15.83
N GLY A 286 14.22 7.17 -15.72
CA GLY A 286 15.49 6.44 -15.72
C GLY A 286 15.74 5.54 -14.49
N ARG A 287 14.94 5.68 -13.44
CA ARG A 287 15.11 4.90 -12.20
C ARG A 287 14.57 3.47 -12.34
N THR A 288 15.34 2.53 -11.78
CA THR A 288 14.98 1.09 -11.78
C THR A 288 14.29 0.66 -10.50
N ASP A 289 14.20 1.53 -9.50
CA ASP A 289 13.57 1.29 -8.20
C ASP A 289 12.21 2.00 -8.03
N ILE A 290 11.69 2.58 -9.12
CA ILE A 290 10.29 2.99 -9.25
C ILE A 290 9.61 2.00 -10.20
N ASP A 291 8.66 1.23 -9.68
CA ASP A 291 7.99 0.20 -10.50
C ASP A 291 6.97 0.80 -11.48
N ARG A 292 6.35 1.91 -11.10
CA ARG A 292 5.32 2.63 -11.90
C ARG A 292 5.42 4.13 -11.65
N LEU A 293 5.50 4.88 -12.73
CA LEU A 293 5.48 6.34 -12.73
C LEU A 293 4.27 6.83 -13.51
#